data_f2afd19ba68eea2ae6aee6a37e0f422d
#
_entry.id   f2afd19ba68eea2ae6aee6a37e0f422d
#
_cell.length_a   1.000
_cell.length_b   1.000
_cell.length_c   1.000
_cell.angle_alpha   90.00
_cell.angle_beta   90.00
_cell.angle_gamma   90.00
#
_symmetry.space_group_name_H-M   'P 1'
#
loop_
_entity.id
_entity.type
_entity.pdbx_description
1 polymer ?
#
loop_
_entity_poly.entity_id
_entity_poly.type
_entity_poly.pdbx_seq_one_letter_code
_entity_poly.pdbx_strand_id
1 'polypeptide(L)'
;MDLTAFVFQDVFLMEDTLFENIRMGSNATEEQVIAAAKAAQIDDFICTLPQGYQTRIGDKGVKLSGGQQQRIAIARAILKDAPIVIFDEATSYSDIENEHKIQLALQSLLKGKTTIMIAHRLHTIRNADNIVVFDAGQIVEQGRHEDLVAAGGIYSHMWKAYLGKEAV
;
A
#
# COMPACT_ATOMS: atom_id res chain seq x y z
N MET A 1 -18.65 -6.37 11.36
CA MET A 1 -17.98 -5.50 10.37
C MET A 1 -16.52 -5.39 10.79
N ASP A 2 -15.61 -5.79 9.93
CA ASP A 2 -14.18 -5.58 10.20
C ASP A 2 -13.86 -4.09 10.02
N LEU A 3 -13.44 -3.43 11.08
CA LEU A 3 -13.14 -1.99 11.09
C LEU A 3 -11.80 -1.66 10.41
N THR A 4 -10.97 -2.66 10.14
CA THR A 4 -9.60 -2.45 9.65
C THR A 4 -9.35 -3.21 8.35
N ALA A 5 -8.65 -2.57 7.41
CA ALA A 5 -8.01 -3.21 6.28
C ALA A 5 -6.49 -3.12 6.42
N PHE A 6 -5.79 -4.17 5.96
CA PHE A 6 -4.33 -4.24 6.01
C PHE A 6 -3.77 -4.32 4.60
N VAL A 7 -2.70 -3.59 4.36
CA VAL A 7 -1.87 -3.71 3.17
C VAL A 7 -0.44 -3.97 3.64
N PHE A 8 0.00 -5.23 3.51
CA PHE A 8 1.32 -5.67 3.94
C PHE A 8 2.36 -5.50 2.83
N GLN A 9 3.61 -5.40 3.25
CA GLN A 9 4.78 -5.43 2.37
C GLN A 9 4.83 -6.72 1.54
N ASP A 10 4.76 -7.86 2.22
CA ASP A 10 4.74 -9.17 1.59
C ASP A 10 3.30 -9.56 1.26
N VAL A 11 2.97 -9.50 -0.02
CA VAL A 11 1.61 -9.78 -0.50
C VAL A 11 1.43 -11.28 -0.65
N PHE A 12 0.57 -11.85 0.19
CA PHE A 12 0.12 -13.22 0.01
C PHE A 12 -0.87 -13.33 -1.16
N LEU A 13 -0.56 -14.21 -2.11
CA LEU A 13 -1.44 -14.56 -3.23
C LEU A 13 -1.79 -16.05 -3.18
N MET A 14 -3.07 -16.36 -3.40
CA MET A 14 -3.56 -17.72 -3.49
C MET A 14 -3.27 -18.28 -4.90
N GLU A 15 -3.01 -19.58 -4.99
CA GLU A 15 -2.95 -20.30 -6.28
C GLU A 15 -4.34 -20.44 -6.90
N ASP A 16 -4.91 -19.32 -7.31
CA ASP A 16 -6.25 -19.21 -7.87
C ASP A 16 -6.31 -18.12 -8.94
N THR A 17 -7.50 -17.78 -9.42
CA THR A 17 -7.70 -16.72 -10.41
C THR A 17 -7.39 -15.33 -9.82
N LEU A 18 -7.10 -14.37 -10.68
CA LEU A 18 -6.98 -12.96 -10.28
C LEU A 18 -8.26 -12.45 -9.64
N PHE A 19 -9.41 -12.90 -10.15
CA PHE A 19 -10.72 -12.58 -9.60
C PHE A 19 -10.82 -13.00 -8.13
N GLU A 20 -10.55 -14.28 -7.82
CA GLU A 20 -10.62 -14.81 -6.45
C GLU A 20 -9.56 -14.18 -5.55
N ASN A 21 -8.38 -13.87 -6.08
CA ASN A 21 -7.36 -13.17 -5.34
C ASN A 21 -7.79 -11.76 -4.93
N ILE A 22 -8.53 -11.02 -5.74
CA ILE A 22 -9.07 -9.70 -5.38
C ILE A 22 -10.25 -9.87 -4.45
N ARG A 23 -11.18 -10.77 -4.75
CA ARG A 23 -12.41 -11.04 -3.96
C ARG A 23 -12.10 -11.55 -2.55
N MET A 24 -11.06 -12.38 -2.42
CA MET A 24 -10.54 -12.93 -1.16
C MET A 24 -11.63 -13.49 -0.24
N GLY A 25 -12.54 -14.31 -0.79
CA GLY A 25 -13.62 -14.96 -0.03
C GLY A 25 -14.77 -14.03 0.40
N SER A 26 -14.78 -12.78 -0.02
CA SER A 26 -15.94 -11.90 0.18
C SER A 26 -17.11 -12.28 -0.74
N ASN A 27 -18.31 -11.79 -0.43
CA ASN A 27 -19.50 -11.97 -1.29
C ASN A 27 -19.62 -10.85 -2.35
N ALA A 28 -18.49 -10.22 -2.72
CA ALA A 28 -18.49 -9.13 -3.69
C ALA A 28 -18.91 -9.62 -5.09
N THR A 29 -19.67 -8.80 -5.80
CA THR A 29 -20.06 -9.06 -7.18
C THR A 29 -18.89 -8.84 -8.14
N GLU A 30 -19.03 -9.31 -9.38
CA GLU A 30 -18.01 -9.10 -10.42
C GLU A 30 -17.77 -7.62 -10.68
N GLU A 31 -18.82 -6.81 -10.72
CA GLU A 31 -18.73 -5.36 -10.91
C GLU A 31 -17.95 -4.68 -9.79
N GLN A 32 -18.14 -5.12 -8.55
CA GLN A 32 -17.41 -4.59 -7.38
C GLN A 32 -15.94 -4.95 -7.44
N VAL A 33 -15.60 -6.18 -7.84
CA VAL A 33 -14.21 -6.63 -8.02
C VAL A 33 -13.53 -5.83 -9.11
N ILE A 34 -14.18 -5.65 -10.27
CA ILE A 34 -13.65 -4.84 -11.39
C ILE A 34 -13.48 -3.37 -10.96
N ALA A 35 -14.45 -2.79 -10.25
CA ALA A 35 -14.35 -1.42 -9.76
C ALA A 35 -13.15 -1.24 -8.81
N ALA A 36 -12.94 -2.19 -7.90
CA ALA A 36 -11.79 -2.19 -7.00
C ALA A 36 -10.45 -2.32 -7.75
N ALA A 37 -10.39 -3.19 -8.77
CA ALA A 37 -9.21 -3.35 -9.61
C ALA A 37 -8.86 -2.09 -10.41
N LYS A 38 -9.86 -1.39 -10.94
CA LYS A 38 -9.69 -0.09 -11.61
C LYS A 38 -9.16 0.97 -10.66
N ALA A 39 -9.76 1.09 -9.48
CA ALA A 39 -9.31 2.04 -8.46
C ALA A 39 -7.89 1.74 -7.99
N ALA A 40 -7.50 0.47 -7.95
CA ALA A 40 -6.14 0.00 -7.64
C ALA A 40 -5.17 0.05 -8.83
N GLN A 41 -5.55 0.58 -9.99
CA GLN A 41 -4.69 0.72 -11.20
C GLN A 41 -4.12 -0.62 -11.69
N ILE A 42 -4.88 -1.73 -11.56
CA ILE A 42 -4.45 -3.08 -12.00
C ILE A 42 -5.34 -3.65 -13.11
N ASP A 43 -6.53 -3.09 -13.36
CA ASP A 43 -7.50 -3.55 -14.36
C ASP A 43 -6.90 -3.59 -15.77
N ASP A 44 -6.21 -2.53 -16.20
CA ASP A 44 -5.59 -2.46 -17.52
C ASP A 44 -4.64 -3.64 -17.76
N PHE A 45 -3.82 -3.98 -16.78
CA PHE A 45 -2.93 -5.15 -16.85
C PHE A 45 -3.73 -6.45 -16.95
N ILE A 46 -4.76 -6.62 -16.10
CA ILE A 46 -5.60 -7.82 -16.09
C ILE A 46 -6.24 -8.02 -17.47
N CYS A 47 -6.73 -6.95 -18.10
CA CYS A 47 -7.34 -6.98 -19.41
C CYS A 47 -6.37 -7.34 -20.56
N THR A 48 -5.05 -7.21 -20.37
CA THR A 48 -4.05 -7.68 -21.36
C THR A 48 -3.86 -9.20 -21.35
N LEU A 49 -4.29 -9.87 -20.27
CA LEU A 49 -4.11 -11.31 -20.15
C LEU A 49 -5.15 -12.08 -20.96
N PRO A 50 -4.79 -13.24 -21.57
CA PRO A 50 -5.71 -13.99 -22.46
C PRO A 50 -7.02 -14.42 -21.78
N GLN A 51 -7.01 -14.67 -20.47
CA GLN A 51 -8.18 -15.07 -19.68
C GLN A 51 -8.67 -13.95 -18.74
N GLY A 52 -8.11 -12.72 -18.84
CA GLY A 52 -8.49 -11.58 -18.02
C GLY A 52 -8.49 -11.94 -16.53
N TYR A 53 -9.59 -11.64 -15.85
CA TYR A 53 -9.79 -11.94 -14.43
C TYR A 53 -9.77 -13.43 -14.07
N GLN A 54 -10.04 -14.32 -15.03
CA GLN A 54 -10.00 -15.77 -14.82
C GLN A 54 -8.59 -16.34 -14.99
N THR A 55 -7.59 -15.52 -15.25
CA THR A 55 -6.20 -15.94 -15.31
C THR A 55 -5.73 -16.45 -13.95
N ARG A 56 -5.24 -17.68 -13.91
CA ARG A 56 -4.67 -18.29 -12.71
C ARG A 56 -3.26 -17.75 -12.47
N ILE A 57 -2.94 -17.52 -11.20
CA ILE A 57 -1.61 -17.12 -10.72
C ILE A 57 -1.04 -18.21 -9.78
N GLY A 58 0.27 -18.22 -9.59
CA GLY A 58 0.97 -19.22 -8.78
C GLY A 58 2.00 -19.99 -9.59
N ASP A 59 2.43 -21.15 -9.07
CA ASP A 59 3.55 -21.94 -9.66
C ASP A 59 3.28 -22.40 -11.11
N LYS A 60 2.03 -22.68 -11.44
CA LYS A 60 1.59 -23.11 -12.78
C LYS A 60 0.86 -22.02 -13.57
N GLY A 61 0.85 -20.80 -13.05
CA GLY A 61 0.14 -19.65 -13.64
C GLY A 61 1.06 -18.50 -14.01
N VAL A 62 0.45 -17.34 -14.21
CA VAL A 62 1.19 -16.10 -14.51
C VAL A 62 1.94 -15.64 -13.26
N LYS A 63 3.21 -15.29 -13.43
CA LYS A 63 4.01 -14.64 -12.38
C LYS A 63 3.79 -13.13 -12.44
N LEU A 64 3.41 -12.56 -11.29
CA LEU A 64 3.19 -11.13 -11.15
C LEU A 64 4.44 -10.43 -10.64
N SER A 65 4.70 -9.21 -11.14
CA SER A 65 5.73 -8.34 -10.56
C SER A 65 5.32 -7.88 -9.15
N GLY A 66 6.27 -7.46 -8.32
CA GLY A 66 5.98 -6.97 -6.97
C GLY A 66 4.97 -5.81 -6.97
N GLY A 67 5.07 -4.87 -7.93
CA GLY A 67 4.11 -3.77 -8.07
C GLY A 67 2.71 -4.22 -8.47
N GLN A 68 2.58 -5.28 -9.28
CA GLN A 68 1.28 -5.88 -9.62
C GLN A 68 0.67 -6.59 -8.39
N GLN A 69 1.47 -7.33 -7.63
CA GLN A 69 1.03 -7.98 -6.39
C GLN A 69 0.52 -6.96 -5.38
N GLN A 70 1.25 -5.86 -5.20
CA GLN A 70 0.84 -4.80 -4.28
C GLN A 70 -0.47 -4.14 -4.71
N ARG A 71 -0.67 -3.87 -6.00
CA ARG A 71 -1.94 -3.32 -6.48
C ARG A 71 -3.11 -4.29 -6.29
N ILE A 72 -2.88 -5.61 -6.33
CA ILE A 72 -3.90 -6.59 -5.92
C ILE A 72 -4.21 -6.47 -4.42
N ALA A 73 -3.20 -6.32 -3.56
CA ALA A 73 -3.43 -6.11 -2.13
C ALA A 73 -4.21 -4.81 -1.86
N ILE A 74 -3.91 -3.74 -2.59
CA ILE A 74 -4.65 -2.48 -2.53
C ILE A 74 -6.10 -2.68 -3.02
N ALA A 75 -6.33 -3.43 -4.11
CA ALA A 75 -7.69 -3.74 -4.60
C ALA A 75 -8.51 -4.50 -3.55
N ARG A 76 -7.91 -5.46 -2.85
CA ARG A 76 -8.54 -6.14 -1.69
C ARG A 76 -8.97 -5.17 -0.60
N ALA A 77 -8.09 -4.24 -0.24
CA ALA A 77 -8.35 -3.25 0.80
C ALA A 77 -9.44 -2.25 0.38
N ILE A 78 -9.48 -1.84 -0.91
CA ILE A 78 -10.55 -1.02 -1.48
C ILE A 78 -11.87 -1.77 -1.43
N LEU A 79 -11.90 -3.03 -1.86
CA LEU A 79 -13.10 -3.87 -1.88
C LEU A 79 -13.67 -4.10 -0.48
N LYS A 80 -12.80 -4.25 0.53
CA LYS A 80 -13.18 -4.38 1.94
C LYS A 80 -13.81 -3.13 2.51
N ASP A 81 -13.45 -1.96 2.00
CA ASP A 81 -13.96 -0.63 2.36
C ASP A 81 -14.00 -0.33 3.88
N ALA A 82 -12.98 -0.77 4.61
CA ALA A 82 -12.88 -0.51 6.04
C ALA A 82 -12.52 0.96 6.33
N PRO A 83 -13.04 1.56 7.45
CA PRO A 83 -12.76 2.96 7.80
C PRO A 83 -11.33 3.21 8.29
N ILE A 84 -10.61 2.16 8.71
CA ILE A 84 -9.22 2.25 9.15
C ILE A 84 -8.37 1.40 8.20
N VAL A 85 -7.30 1.98 7.66
CA VAL A 85 -6.32 1.27 6.84
C VAL A 85 -4.98 1.26 7.55
N ILE A 86 -4.42 0.07 7.72
CA ILE A 86 -3.06 -0.12 8.24
C ILE A 86 -2.18 -0.51 7.06
N PHE A 87 -1.17 0.29 6.81
CA PHE A 87 -0.28 0.15 5.69
C PHE A 87 1.16 -0.05 6.18
N ASP A 88 1.74 -1.21 5.85
CA ASP A 88 3.15 -1.50 6.10
C ASP A 88 3.90 -1.26 4.80
N GLU A 89 4.70 -0.18 4.77
CA GLU A 89 5.30 0.33 3.55
C GLU A 89 6.50 -0.50 3.12
N ALA A 90 6.39 -1.12 1.96
CA ALA A 90 7.53 -1.55 1.17
C ALA A 90 7.39 -1.06 -0.27
N THR A 91 7.78 0.15 -0.50
CA THR A 91 7.91 0.67 -1.87
C THR A 91 9.37 0.60 -2.31
N SER A 92 9.90 -0.61 -2.48
CA SER A 92 11.19 -0.83 -3.13
C SER A 92 10.99 -1.29 -4.58
N TYR A 93 10.18 -0.57 -5.35
CA TYR A 93 10.04 -0.88 -6.76
C TYR A 93 11.00 -0.03 -7.57
N SER A 94 11.87 -0.70 -8.35
CA SER A 94 12.87 -0.07 -9.22
C SER A 94 12.27 0.58 -10.46
N ASP A 95 10.93 0.59 -10.60
CA ASP A 95 10.22 1.04 -11.80
C ASP A 95 9.31 2.22 -11.47
N ILE A 96 9.64 3.40 -12.02
CA ILE A 96 8.96 4.67 -11.81
C ILE A 96 7.48 4.61 -12.23
N GLU A 97 7.16 3.88 -13.31
CA GLU A 97 5.77 3.76 -13.80
C GLU A 97 4.91 2.98 -12.79
N ASN A 98 5.43 1.90 -12.23
CA ASN A 98 4.76 1.13 -11.20
C ASN A 98 4.57 1.94 -9.92
N GLU A 99 5.57 2.75 -9.53
CA GLU A 99 5.48 3.62 -8.35
C GLU A 99 4.34 4.63 -8.51
N HIS A 100 4.23 5.28 -9.67
CA HIS A 100 3.14 6.23 -9.94
C HIS A 100 1.75 5.57 -9.86
N LYS A 101 1.58 4.39 -10.46
CA LYS A 101 0.31 3.63 -10.39
C LYS A 101 -0.05 3.23 -8.96
N ILE A 102 0.94 2.83 -8.15
CA ILE A 102 0.75 2.52 -6.73
C ILE A 102 0.31 3.76 -5.95
N GLN A 103 0.91 4.92 -6.20
CA GLN A 103 0.53 6.18 -5.55
C GLN A 103 -0.93 6.55 -5.87
N LEU A 104 -1.37 6.44 -7.12
CA LEU A 104 -2.76 6.66 -7.51
C LEU A 104 -3.72 5.68 -6.82
N ALA A 105 -3.35 4.41 -6.75
CA ALA A 105 -4.12 3.38 -6.06
C ALA A 105 -4.26 3.68 -4.56
N LEU A 106 -3.18 4.12 -3.91
CA LEU A 106 -3.18 4.52 -2.50
C LEU A 106 -4.05 5.76 -2.27
N GLN A 107 -3.98 6.77 -3.12
CA GLN A 107 -4.85 7.94 -3.03
C GLN A 107 -6.33 7.54 -3.06
N SER A 108 -6.70 6.58 -3.92
CA SER A 108 -8.06 6.04 -3.98
C SER A 108 -8.43 5.29 -2.71
N LEU A 109 -7.54 4.46 -2.17
CA LEU A 109 -7.77 3.66 -0.96
C LEU A 109 -7.94 4.54 0.28
N LEU A 110 -7.08 5.56 0.45
CA LEU A 110 -6.95 6.32 1.69
C LEU A 110 -7.95 7.47 1.81
N LYS A 111 -8.66 7.80 0.75
CA LYS A 111 -9.59 8.94 0.71
C LYS A 111 -10.69 8.79 1.77
N GLY A 112 -10.73 9.75 2.73
CA GLY A 112 -11.75 9.80 3.79
C GLY A 112 -11.62 8.73 4.86
N LYS A 113 -10.45 8.06 4.97
CA LYS A 113 -10.19 7.00 5.95
C LYS A 113 -9.12 7.40 6.95
N THR A 114 -9.17 6.80 8.13
CA THR A 114 -8.06 6.87 9.08
C THR A 114 -6.95 5.93 8.63
N THR A 115 -5.74 6.47 8.47
CA THR A 115 -4.59 5.71 7.99
C THR A 115 -3.53 5.60 9.07
N ILE A 116 -3.06 4.39 9.33
CA ILE A 116 -1.88 4.11 10.15
C ILE A 116 -0.82 3.57 9.19
N MET A 117 0.31 4.26 9.07
CA MET A 117 1.40 3.88 8.18
C MET A 117 2.65 3.56 8.95
N ILE A 118 3.23 2.38 8.73
CA ILE A 118 4.56 2.01 9.20
C ILE A 118 5.53 2.37 8.06
N ALA A 119 6.34 3.40 8.26
CA ALA A 119 7.18 3.94 7.21
C ALA A 119 8.62 3.48 7.32
N HIS A 120 9.16 2.96 6.23
CA HIS A 120 10.59 2.71 6.04
C HIS A 120 11.28 3.86 5.29
N ARG A 121 10.51 4.71 4.58
CA ARG A 121 10.98 5.90 3.89
C ARG A 121 10.33 7.15 4.50
N LEU A 122 11.14 8.04 5.06
CA LEU A 122 10.65 9.19 5.81
C LEU A 122 9.86 10.20 4.95
N HIS A 123 10.14 10.29 3.64
CA HIS A 123 9.41 11.22 2.77
C HIS A 123 7.92 10.89 2.65
N THR A 124 7.54 9.61 2.78
CA THR A 124 6.14 9.17 2.64
C THR A 124 5.24 9.65 3.76
N ILE A 125 5.81 9.83 4.96
CA ILE A 125 5.08 10.31 6.15
C ILE A 125 5.19 11.81 6.37
N ARG A 126 5.89 12.54 5.51
CA ARG A 126 6.10 13.99 5.67
C ARG A 126 4.79 14.77 5.83
N ASN A 127 3.74 14.35 5.12
CA ASN A 127 2.43 15.00 5.13
C ASN A 127 1.42 14.33 6.09
N ALA A 128 1.89 13.46 6.99
CA ALA A 128 1.02 12.86 7.99
C ALA A 128 0.55 13.90 9.01
N ASP A 129 -0.69 13.76 9.47
CA ASP A 129 -1.26 14.64 10.50
C ASP A 129 -0.56 14.48 11.84
N ASN A 130 -0.06 13.28 12.14
CA ASN A 130 0.70 12.98 13.35
C ASN A 130 1.72 11.87 13.06
N ILE A 131 2.97 12.13 13.36
CA ILE A 131 4.08 11.18 13.27
C ILE A 131 4.39 10.73 14.69
N VAL A 132 4.56 9.43 14.89
CA VAL A 132 4.91 8.84 16.18
C VAL A 132 6.24 8.11 16.04
N VAL A 133 7.22 8.49 16.86
CA VAL A 133 8.56 7.87 16.89
C VAL A 133 8.63 6.92 18.05
N PHE A 134 8.95 5.66 17.75
CA PHE A 134 9.18 4.63 18.76
C PHE A 134 10.68 4.38 18.95
N ASP A 135 11.09 4.26 20.20
CA ASP A 135 12.40 3.75 20.58
C ASP A 135 12.26 2.81 21.78
N ALA A 136 12.94 1.67 21.75
CA ALA A 136 12.87 0.63 22.77
C ALA A 136 11.43 0.28 23.24
N GLY A 137 10.46 0.30 22.31
CA GLY A 137 9.05 -0.02 22.59
C GLY A 137 8.24 1.10 23.24
N GLN A 138 8.82 2.31 23.36
CA GLN A 138 8.17 3.48 23.93
C GLN A 138 8.01 4.59 22.90
N ILE A 139 6.95 5.38 23.03
CA ILE A 139 6.80 6.60 22.23
C ILE A 139 7.73 7.65 22.83
N VAL A 140 8.72 8.09 22.03
CA VAL A 140 9.72 9.08 22.44
C VAL A 140 9.45 10.46 21.85
N GLU A 141 8.82 10.54 20.67
CA GLU A 141 8.42 11.79 20.05
C GLU A 141 7.10 11.59 19.31
N GLN A 142 6.28 12.64 19.25
CA GLN A 142 5.12 12.68 18.38
C GLN A 142 4.78 14.11 17.99
N GLY A 143 4.26 14.30 16.77
CA GLY A 143 3.87 15.61 16.25
C GLY A 143 3.86 15.63 14.72
N ARG A 144 3.74 16.81 14.15
CA ARG A 144 3.88 17.04 12.71
C ARG A 144 5.33 17.08 12.29
N HIS A 145 5.58 16.85 11.01
CA HIS A 145 6.92 16.85 10.43
C HIS A 145 7.72 18.10 10.79
N GLU A 146 7.13 19.28 10.58
CA GLU A 146 7.80 20.57 10.81
C GLU A 146 8.20 20.75 12.27
N ASP A 147 7.30 20.36 13.20
CA ASP A 147 7.52 20.48 14.65
C ASP A 147 8.65 19.55 15.11
N LEU A 148 8.63 18.31 14.63
CA LEU A 148 9.64 17.30 14.98
C LEU A 148 11.02 17.64 14.38
N VAL A 149 11.07 18.20 13.18
CA VAL A 149 12.34 18.68 12.58
C VAL A 149 12.89 19.86 13.38
N ALA A 150 12.03 20.80 13.78
CA ALA A 150 12.42 21.99 14.56
C ALA A 150 12.90 21.62 15.98
N ALA A 151 12.31 20.60 16.60
CA ALA A 151 12.68 20.11 17.93
C ALA A 151 14.12 19.55 18.00
N GLY A 152 14.71 19.15 16.88
CA GLY A 152 16.10 18.66 16.83
C GLY A 152 16.32 17.29 17.49
N GLY A 153 15.27 16.53 17.74
CA GLY A 153 15.30 15.22 18.38
C GLY A 153 15.65 14.05 17.46
N ILE A 154 15.22 12.86 17.85
CA ILE A 154 15.51 11.60 17.09
C ILE A 154 14.98 11.69 15.67
N TYR A 155 13.73 12.14 15.50
CA TYR A 155 13.14 12.30 14.16
C TYR A 155 13.96 13.24 13.27
N SER A 156 14.39 14.38 13.82
CA SER A 156 15.22 15.35 13.09
C SER A 156 16.55 14.74 12.62
N HIS A 157 17.19 13.95 13.47
CA HIS A 157 18.43 13.23 13.11
C HIS A 157 18.18 12.19 12.01
N MET A 158 17.10 11.41 12.12
CA MET A 158 16.70 10.45 11.09
C MET A 158 16.43 11.14 9.76
N TRP A 159 15.72 12.29 9.78
CA TRP A 159 15.42 13.08 8.59
C TRP A 159 16.67 13.62 7.91
N LYS A 160 17.63 14.18 8.67
CA LYS A 160 18.91 14.66 8.15
C LYS A 160 19.74 13.53 7.53
N ALA A 161 19.78 12.35 8.19
CA ALA A 161 20.46 11.18 7.67
C ALA A 161 19.82 10.65 6.37
N TYR A 162 18.49 10.73 6.28
CA TYR A 162 17.75 10.37 5.07
C TYR A 162 18.11 11.31 3.90
N LEU A 163 18.06 12.63 4.10
CA LEU A 163 18.43 13.62 3.07
C LEU A 163 19.89 13.48 2.62
N GLY A 164 20.80 13.15 3.53
CA GLY A 164 22.21 12.90 3.19
C GLY A 164 22.44 11.65 2.34
N LYS A 165 21.50 10.68 2.34
CA LYS A 165 21.59 9.50 1.48
C LYS A 165 20.99 9.72 0.07
N GLU A 166 20.07 10.68 -0.08
CA GLU A 166 19.51 11.05 -1.39
C GLU A 166 20.43 12.00 -2.19
N ALA A 167 21.43 12.59 -1.53
CA ALA A 167 22.37 13.54 -2.14
C ALA A 167 23.63 12.87 -2.73
N VAL A 168 23.74 11.55 -2.72
CA VAL A 168 24.81 10.71 -3.29
C VAL A 168 24.24 9.82 -4.38
#